data_c2bfef539d05c5669fd45a3ab17d3cf5
#
_entry.id   c2bfef539d05c5669fd45a3ab17d3cf5
#
_cell.length_a   1.000
_cell.length_b   1.000
_cell.length_c   1.000
_cell.angle_alpha   90.00
_cell.angle_beta   90.00
_cell.angle_gamma   90.00
#
_symmetry.space_group_name_H-M   'P 1'
#
loop_
_entity.id
_entity.type
_entity.pdbx_description
1 polymer ?
#
loop_
_entity_poly.entity_id
_entity_poly.type
_entity_poly.pdbx_seq_one_letter_code
_entity_poly.pdbx_strand_id
1 'polypeptide(L)'
;MLDYPLLDALAAVVRHGSFDRAASELNITASAVSQRVKLLEERVGSVLVKRGQPCVATTSGALLCRHTERVQLLEAELNGRLPTLPGALVEQWPALRVAVNDDSVGTWFIDAVAPFCVEREMLLDLVIDDQDYTAQRIRDGSVQGAITTQAEPVQGCRSTRLGRMRYLAVCSPAFFARYFADGVTRDSLRRTPCVDFNPKDQLQKRFMRRITRAEIDPPLHWIPHVAGFMRACVTSLGWGMCPERMVAGHLQRGELVEVAPGKHIDVDLYWQSWRLSIGWLDDFSAMLRKRAGEFLD
;
A
#
# COMPACT_ATOMS: atom_id res chain seq x y z
N MET A 1 20.75 -8.06 -27.39
CA MET A 1 19.84 -6.92 -27.12
C MET A 1 18.53 -7.50 -26.63
N LEU A 2 17.91 -6.92 -25.61
CA LEU A 2 16.60 -7.35 -25.12
C LEU A 2 15.54 -7.00 -26.18
N ASP A 3 14.53 -7.87 -26.29
CA ASP A 3 13.43 -7.75 -27.27
C ASP A 3 12.19 -7.29 -26.51
N TYR A 4 11.84 -6.00 -26.64
CA TYR A 4 10.77 -5.39 -25.87
C TYR A 4 9.39 -6.03 -26.08
N PRO A 5 8.95 -6.40 -27.31
CA PRO A 5 7.74 -7.18 -27.50
C PRO A 5 7.63 -8.47 -26.68
N LEU A 6 8.76 -9.14 -26.39
CA LEU A 6 8.79 -10.33 -25.56
C LEU A 6 8.71 -9.95 -24.05
N LEU A 7 9.37 -8.87 -23.67
CA LEU A 7 9.34 -8.34 -22.30
C LEU A 7 7.94 -7.82 -21.94
N ASP A 8 7.29 -7.12 -22.85
CA ASP A 8 5.92 -6.62 -22.66
C ASP A 8 4.92 -7.78 -22.48
N ALA A 9 5.08 -8.86 -23.24
CA ALA A 9 4.28 -10.06 -23.06
C ALA A 9 4.46 -10.68 -21.66
N LEU A 10 5.71 -10.77 -21.18
CA LEU A 10 5.99 -11.23 -19.82
C LEU A 10 5.37 -10.33 -18.76
N ALA A 11 5.58 -9.01 -18.88
CA ALA A 11 5.07 -8.02 -17.93
C ALA A 11 3.54 -8.04 -17.86
N ALA A 12 2.85 -8.09 -19.00
CA ALA A 12 1.40 -8.18 -19.08
C ALA A 12 0.86 -9.47 -18.43
N VAL A 13 1.46 -10.63 -18.68
CA VAL A 13 1.06 -11.91 -18.06
C VAL A 13 1.20 -11.86 -16.54
N VAL A 14 2.28 -11.30 -16.03
CA VAL A 14 2.52 -11.18 -14.59
C VAL A 14 1.55 -10.17 -13.95
N ARG A 15 1.32 -9.03 -14.60
CA ARG A 15 0.41 -7.98 -14.13
C ARG A 15 -1.02 -8.47 -13.98
N HIS A 16 -1.53 -9.19 -14.99
CA HIS A 16 -2.90 -9.69 -15.01
C HIS A 16 -3.07 -11.07 -14.36
N GLY A 17 -1.98 -11.78 -14.11
CA GLY A 17 -2.00 -13.16 -13.62
C GLY A 17 -2.61 -14.15 -14.62
N SER A 18 -2.76 -13.78 -15.92
CA SER A 18 -3.44 -14.55 -16.96
C SER A 18 -2.93 -14.25 -18.36
N PHE A 19 -2.72 -15.28 -19.16
CA PHE A 19 -2.34 -15.15 -20.57
C PHE A 19 -3.47 -14.54 -21.42
N ASP A 20 -4.73 -14.87 -21.12
CA ASP A 20 -5.89 -14.35 -21.88
C ASP A 20 -6.08 -12.85 -21.63
N ARG A 21 -5.95 -12.39 -20.37
CA ARG A 21 -6.05 -10.97 -20.04
C ARG A 21 -4.87 -10.19 -20.62
N ALA A 22 -3.67 -10.74 -20.59
CA ALA A 22 -2.51 -10.14 -21.23
C ALA A 22 -2.70 -10.02 -22.76
N ALA A 23 -3.30 -11.02 -23.39
CA ALA A 23 -3.62 -10.99 -24.81
C ALA A 23 -4.58 -9.85 -25.16
N SER A 24 -5.60 -9.64 -24.35
CA SER A 24 -6.56 -8.53 -24.48
C SER A 24 -5.88 -7.17 -24.36
N GLU A 25 -5.01 -6.97 -23.38
CA GLU A 25 -4.24 -5.73 -23.20
C GLU A 25 -3.32 -5.44 -24.40
N LEU A 26 -2.62 -6.48 -24.89
CA LEU A 26 -1.65 -6.33 -25.96
C LEU A 26 -2.27 -6.37 -27.37
N ASN A 27 -3.59 -6.52 -27.48
CA ASN A 27 -4.32 -6.66 -28.73
C ASN A 27 -3.75 -7.79 -29.65
N ILE A 28 -3.38 -8.93 -29.05
CA ILE A 28 -2.90 -10.13 -29.76
C ILE A 28 -3.59 -11.39 -29.22
N THR A 29 -3.34 -12.55 -29.80
CA THR A 29 -3.91 -13.81 -29.31
C THR A 29 -3.17 -14.34 -28.08
N ALA A 30 -3.86 -15.10 -27.22
CA ALA A 30 -3.24 -15.78 -26.08
C ALA A 30 -2.11 -16.74 -26.48
N SER A 31 -2.24 -17.38 -27.66
CA SER A 31 -1.20 -18.19 -28.26
C SER A 31 0.05 -17.37 -28.60
N ALA A 32 -0.11 -16.17 -29.16
CA ALA A 32 1.01 -15.29 -29.47
C ALA A 32 1.71 -14.80 -28.19
N VAL A 33 0.95 -14.45 -27.13
CA VAL A 33 1.54 -14.13 -25.82
C VAL A 33 2.34 -15.30 -25.27
N SER A 34 1.76 -16.52 -25.32
CA SER A 34 2.45 -17.74 -24.84
C SER A 34 3.74 -18.02 -25.63
N GLN A 35 3.71 -17.82 -26.95
CA GLN A 35 4.92 -17.99 -27.78
C GLN A 35 5.98 -16.94 -27.45
N ARG A 36 5.59 -15.67 -27.25
CA ARG A 36 6.52 -14.60 -26.87
C ARG A 36 7.19 -14.90 -25.53
N VAL A 37 6.43 -15.29 -24.50
CA VAL A 37 6.97 -15.64 -23.18
C VAL A 37 7.92 -16.85 -23.30
N LYS A 38 7.51 -17.91 -24.04
CA LYS A 38 8.34 -19.07 -24.26
C LYS A 38 9.67 -18.74 -24.96
N LEU A 39 9.62 -17.92 -26.01
CA LEU A 39 10.83 -17.47 -26.71
C LEU A 39 11.76 -16.65 -25.79
N LEU A 40 11.19 -15.84 -24.89
CA LEU A 40 11.98 -15.11 -23.91
C LEU A 40 12.63 -16.06 -22.90
N GLU A 41 11.91 -17.07 -22.42
CA GLU A 41 12.41 -18.11 -21.51
C GLU A 41 13.57 -18.91 -22.16
N GLU A 42 13.43 -19.24 -23.44
CA GLU A 42 14.49 -19.90 -24.21
C GLU A 42 15.75 -19.04 -24.36
N ARG A 43 15.58 -17.73 -24.65
CA ARG A 43 16.72 -16.79 -24.76
C ARG A 43 17.41 -16.50 -23.44
N VAL A 44 16.67 -16.49 -22.32
CA VAL A 44 17.19 -16.26 -20.96
C VAL A 44 17.75 -17.55 -20.35
N GLY A 45 17.30 -18.70 -20.85
CA GLY A 45 17.72 -20.03 -20.34
C GLY A 45 17.05 -20.38 -19.00
N SER A 46 15.94 -19.75 -18.66
CA SER A 46 15.23 -20.02 -17.40
C SER A 46 13.73 -19.77 -17.52
N VAL A 47 12.93 -20.47 -16.71
CA VAL A 47 11.48 -20.23 -16.58
C VAL A 47 11.27 -18.88 -15.93
N LEU A 48 10.44 -18.04 -16.53
CA LEU A 48 10.15 -16.66 -16.07
C LEU A 48 8.78 -16.52 -15.42
N VAL A 49 7.84 -17.41 -15.78
CA VAL A 49 6.47 -17.42 -15.25
C VAL A 49 6.13 -18.79 -14.66
N LYS A 50 5.70 -18.81 -13.41
CA LYS A 50 5.04 -19.97 -12.81
C LYS A 50 3.57 -19.94 -13.25
N ARG A 51 3.18 -20.92 -14.08
CA ARG A 51 1.81 -21.05 -14.56
C ARG A 51 0.89 -21.49 -13.41
N GLY A 52 -0.22 -20.81 -13.23
CA GLY A 52 -1.20 -21.06 -12.18
C GLY A 52 -2.36 -20.06 -12.30
N GLN A 53 -3.24 -20.03 -11.31
CA GLN A 53 -4.31 -19.04 -11.18
C GLN A 53 -4.16 -18.34 -9.80
N PRO A 54 -3.50 -17.18 -9.75
CA PRO A 54 -2.92 -16.41 -10.86
C PRO A 54 -1.55 -16.94 -11.32
N CYS A 55 -1.13 -16.58 -12.56
CA CYS A 55 0.24 -16.70 -13.01
C CYS A 55 1.13 -15.71 -12.22
N VAL A 56 2.31 -16.17 -11.78
CA VAL A 56 3.24 -15.34 -11.01
C VAL A 56 4.65 -15.40 -11.59
N ALA A 57 5.39 -14.29 -11.47
CA ALA A 57 6.78 -14.27 -11.92
C ALA A 57 7.69 -15.17 -11.07
N THR A 58 8.69 -15.77 -11.69
CA THR A 58 9.88 -16.29 -11.00
C THR A 58 10.78 -15.12 -10.57
N THR A 59 11.84 -15.41 -9.80
CA THR A 59 12.85 -14.39 -9.44
C THR A 59 13.44 -13.70 -10.66
N SER A 60 13.80 -14.47 -11.70
CA SER A 60 14.32 -13.95 -12.97
C SER A 60 13.24 -13.19 -13.75
N GLY A 61 11.98 -13.69 -13.74
CA GLY A 61 10.85 -13.02 -14.35
C GLY A 61 10.57 -11.66 -13.72
N ALA A 62 10.58 -11.58 -12.39
CA ALA A 62 10.38 -10.32 -11.66
C ALA A 62 11.48 -9.29 -11.96
N LEU A 63 12.74 -9.74 -12.16
CA LEU A 63 13.83 -8.84 -12.57
C LEU A 63 13.56 -8.22 -13.95
N LEU A 64 13.11 -9.02 -14.91
CA LEU A 64 12.79 -8.55 -16.26
C LEU A 64 11.56 -7.66 -16.28
N CYS A 65 10.50 -8.00 -15.54
CA CYS A 65 9.32 -7.12 -15.40
C CYS A 65 9.71 -5.74 -14.86
N ARG A 66 10.51 -5.69 -13.79
CA ARG A 66 11.03 -4.42 -13.24
C ARG A 66 11.83 -3.62 -14.27
N HIS A 67 12.65 -4.29 -15.07
CA HIS A 67 13.39 -3.62 -16.13
C HIS A 67 12.43 -3.01 -17.16
N THR A 68 11.45 -3.78 -17.62
CA THR A 68 10.45 -3.34 -18.60
C THR A 68 9.68 -2.12 -18.09
N GLU A 69 9.18 -2.16 -16.84
CA GLU A 69 8.45 -1.04 -16.24
C GLU A 69 9.32 0.22 -16.14
N ARG A 70 10.61 0.08 -15.78
CA ARG A 70 11.52 1.22 -15.73
C ARG A 70 11.73 1.87 -17.10
N VAL A 71 11.87 1.04 -18.13
CA VAL A 71 12.03 1.55 -19.50
C VAL A 71 10.75 2.24 -19.95
N GLN A 72 9.58 1.64 -19.73
CA GLN A 72 8.29 2.26 -20.07
C GLN A 72 8.09 3.61 -19.40
N LEU A 73 8.51 3.77 -18.14
CA LEU A 73 8.46 5.06 -17.45
C LEU A 73 9.40 6.11 -18.07
N LEU A 74 10.63 5.71 -18.46
CA LEU A 74 11.57 6.61 -19.14
C LEU A 74 11.07 7.00 -20.52
N GLU A 75 10.47 6.07 -21.27
CA GLU A 75 9.85 6.34 -22.57
C GLU A 75 8.63 7.26 -22.42
N ALA A 76 7.79 7.06 -21.41
CA ALA A 76 6.67 7.95 -21.13
C ALA A 76 7.13 9.39 -20.79
N GLU A 77 8.20 9.53 -20.02
CA GLU A 77 8.80 10.85 -19.75
C GLU A 77 9.33 11.52 -21.05
N LEU A 78 10.01 10.75 -21.90
CA LEU A 78 10.53 11.24 -23.16
C LEU A 78 9.39 11.66 -24.09
N ASN A 79 8.35 10.86 -24.19
CA ASN A 79 7.16 11.16 -25.02
C ASN A 79 6.45 12.43 -24.55
N GLY A 80 6.35 12.65 -23.23
CA GLY A 80 5.80 13.89 -22.68
C GLY A 80 6.63 15.14 -23.02
N ARG A 81 7.96 14.99 -23.25
CA ARG A 81 8.85 16.09 -23.65
C ARG A 81 8.94 16.24 -25.18
N LEU A 82 8.70 15.19 -25.94
CA LEU A 82 8.81 15.14 -27.40
C LEU A 82 7.53 14.51 -28.02
N PRO A 83 6.39 15.23 -27.97
CA PRO A 83 5.11 14.69 -28.42
C PRO A 83 5.04 14.41 -29.95
N THR A 84 6.05 14.83 -30.70
CA THR A 84 6.15 14.61 -32.16
C THR A 84 6.85 13.30 -32.53
N LEU A 85 7.30 12.49 -31.56
CA LEU A 85 7.93 11.20 -31.86
C LEU A 85 6.93 10.25 -32.53
N PRO A 86 7.30 9.58 -33.65
CA PRO A 86 6.48 8.53 -34.24
C PRO A 86 6.27 7.39 -33.23
N GLY A 87 5.00 7.06 -32.94
CA GLY A 87 4.67 6.04 -31.93
C GLY A 87 4.51 6.60 -30.50
N ALA A 88 4.67 7.91 -30.28
CA ALA A 88 4.16 8.53 -29.07
C ALA A 88 2.66 8.23 -28.99
N LEU A 89 2.25 7.42 -28.02
CA LEU A 89 0.85 7.16 -27.75
C LEU A 89 0.23 8.49 -27.31
N VAL A 90 -0.45 9.15 -28.23
CA VAL A 90 -1.24 10.33 -27.96
C VAL A 90 -2.33 9.88 -26.97
N GLU A 91 -2.38 10.52 -25.79
CA GLU A 91 -3.46 10.40 -24.80
C GLU A 91 -3.45 9.20 -23.82
N GLN A 92 -2.35 8.62 -23.45
CA GLN A 92 -2.36 7.81 -22.24
C GLN A 92 -1.90 8.64 -21.04
N TRP A 93 -2.80 8.85 -20.10
CA TRP A 93 -2.46 9.43 -18.81
C TRP A 93 -1.40 8.57 -18.14
N PRO A 94 -0.26 9.14 -17.69
CA PRO A 94 0.76 8.36 -17.01
C PRO A 94 0.17 7.77 -15.73
N ALA A 95 0.41 6.48 -15.49
CA ALA A 95 -0.08 5.79 -14.30
C ALA A 95 1.06 5.58 -13.30
N LEU A 96 0.84 5.98 -12.05
CA LEU A 96 1.73 5.72 -10.93
C LEU A 96 1.14 4.61 -10.06
N ARG A 97 1.82 3.48 -10.01
CA ARG A 97 1.45 2.36 -9.16
C ARG A 97 2.15 2.44 -7.82
N VAL A 98 1.38 2.52 -6.74
CA VAL A 98 1.87 2.76 -5.37
C VAL A 98 1.30 1.74 -4.40
N ALA A 99 2.14 1.15 -3.56
CA ALA A 99 1.68 0.37 -2.42
C ALA A 99 1.44 1.31 -1.22
N VAL A 100 0.24 1.24 -0.66
CA VAL A 100 -0.20 2.08 0.45
C VAL A 100 -0.98 1.24 1.45
N ASN A 101 -0.81 1.49 2.74
CA ASN A 101 -1.66 0.87 3.74
C ASN A 101 -3.06 1.52 3.77
N ASP A 102 -4.07 0.72 4.10
CA ASP A 102 -5.48 1.12 4.07
C ASP A 102 -5.77 2.34 4.96
N ASP A 103 -5.12 2.44 6.13
CA ASP A 103 -5.23 3.59 7.03
C ASP A 103 -4.78 4.91 6.38
N SER A 104 -3.66 4.89 5.63
CA SER A 104 -3.18 6.08 4.92
C SER A 104 -4.15 6.48 3.81
N VAL A 105 -4.70 5.53 3.06
CA VAL A 105 -5.70 5.80 2.02
C VAL A 105 -6.96 6.41 2.64
N GLY A 106 -7.42 5.86 3.76
CA GLY A 106 -8.65 6.30 4.44
C GLY A 106 -8.52 7.62 5.22
N THR A 107 -7.30 8.18 5.38
CA THR A 107 -7.11 9.35 6.25
C THR A 107 -6.45 10.56 5.60
N TRP A 108 -5.42 10.38 4.76
CA TRP A 108 -4.61 11.50 4.31
C TRP A 108 -4.07 11.38 2.89
N PHE A 109 -3.77 10.16 2.43
CA PHE A 109 -3.02 9.97 1.20
C PHE A 109 -3.73 10.52 -0.03
N ILE A 110 -5.02 10.21 -0.18
CA ILE A 110 -5.81 10.71 -1.31
C ILE A 110 -5.86 12.23 -1.32
N ASP A 111 -6.15 12.87 -0.18
CA ASP A 111 -6.21 14.34 -0.08
C ASP A 111 -4.85 14.99 -0.37
N ALA A 112 -3.76 14.31 -0.02
CA ALA A 112 -2.42 14.79 -0.31
C ALA A 112 -2.08 14.75 -1.81
N VAL A 113 -2.46 13.66 -2.53
CA VAL A 113 -2.00 13.42 -3.90
C VAL A 113 -2.99 13.90 -4.97
N ALA A 114 -4.28 14.01 -4.66
CA ALA A 114 -5.33 14.34 -5.63
C ALA A 114 -5.04 15.63 -6.42
N PRO A 115 -4.62 16.75 -5.81
CA PRO A 115 -4.33 17.99 -6.55
C PRO A 115 -3.24 17.80 -7.62
N PHE A 116 -2.18 17.06 -7.28
CA PHE A 116 -1.09 16.78 -8.21
C PHE A 116 -1.55 15.90 -9.37
N CYS A 117 -2.31 14.84 -9.06
CA CYS A 117 -2.80 13.93 -10.08
C CYS A 117 -3.75 14.61 -11.06
N VAL A 118 -4.63 15.48 -10.56
CA VAL A 118 -5.55 16.27 -11.40
C VAL A 118 -4.77 17.26 -12.28
N GLU A 119 -3.84 18.02 -11.72
CA GLU A 119 -3.02 19.00 -12.47
C GLU A 119 -2.18 18.35 -13.56
N ARG A 120 -1.65 17.17 -13.31
CA ARG A 120 -0.74 16.45 -14.22
C ARG A 120 -1.43 15.40 -15.07
N GLU A 121 -2.75 15.29 -15.02
CA GLU A 121 -3.54 14.27 -15.73
C GLU A 121 -2.97 12.86 -15.50
N MET A 122 -2.64 12.53 -14.23
CA MET A 122 -1.99 11.30 -13.83
C MET A 122 -2.98 10.34 -13.18
N LEU A 123 -2.89 9.06 -13.53
CA LEU A 123 -3.65 8.00 -12.89
C LEU A 123 -2.89 7.41 -11.69
N LEU A 124 -3.64 7.01 -10.67
CA LEU A 124 -3.13 6.24 -9.54
C LEU A 124 -3.63 4.79 -9.64
N ASP A 125 -2.70 3.84 -9.55
CA ASP A 125 -2.99 2.42 -9.35
C ASP A 125 -2.52 2.03 -7.96
N LEU A 126 -3.47 1.92 -7.00
CA LEU A 126 -3.15 1.66 -5.61
C LEU A 126 -3.18 0.16 -5.30
N VAL A 127 -2.09 -0.32 -4.75
CA VAL A 127 -1.99 -1.66 -4.17
C VAL A 127 -2.12 -1.52 -2.66
N ILE A 128 -3.26 -1.96 -2.13
CA ILE A 128 -3.47 -1.95 -0.68
C ILE A 128 -2.75 -3.15 -0.07
N ASP A 129 -1.84 -2.88 0.85
CA ASP A 129 -1.13 -3.91 1.62
C ASP A 129 -0.87 -3.37 3.04
N ASP A 130 -0.52 -4.27 3.96
CA ASP A 130 -0.11 -3.87 5.29
C ASP A 130 1.17 -3.05 5.24
N GLN A 131 1.25 -2.00 6.06
CA GLN A 131 2.36 -1.04 6.09
C GLN A 131 3.74 -1.68 6.31
N ASP A 132 3.79 -2.85 6.96
CA ASP A 132 5.03 -3.59 7.18
C ASP A 132 5.44 -4.44 5.95
N TYR A 133 4.54 -4.63 4.98
CA TYR A 133 4.74 -5.46 3.78
C TYR A 133 4.82 -4.65 2.48
N THR A 134 4.43 -3.38 2.48
CA THR A 134 4.49 -2.51 1.29
C THR A 134 5.89 -2.42 0.68
N ALA A 135 6.95 -2.48 1.51
CA ALA A 135 8.33 -2.50 1.03
C ALA A 135 8.67 -3.75 0.18
N GLN A 136 7.97 -4.88 0.39
CA GLN A 136 8.16 -6.07 -0.44
C GLN A 136 7.68 -5.81 -1.88
N ARG A 137 6.61 -5.04 -2.06
CA ARG A 137 6.09 -4.68 -3.39
C ARG A 137 7.09 -3.87 -4.22
N ILE A 138 7.88 -3.00 -3.56
CA ILE A 138 8.98 -2.30 -4.25
C ILE A 138 10.11 -3.29 -4.62
N ARG A 139 10.46 -4.23 -3.73
CA ARG A 139 11.50 -5.24 -4.00
C ARG A 139 11.13 -6.11 -5.20
N ASP A 140 9.86 -6.48 -5.31
CA ASP A 140 9.36 -7.30 -6.41
C ASP A 140 9.25 -6.51 -7.71
N GLY A 141 9.32 -5.17 -7.64
CA GLY A 141 9.13 -4.28 -8.77
C GLY A 141 7.67 -4.14 -9.20
N SER A 142 6.72 -4.59 -8.37
CA SER A 142 5.28 -4.50 -8.68
C SER A 142 4.71 -3.10 -8.46
N VAL A 143 5.47 -2.18 -7.86
CA VAL A 143 5.10 -0.77 -7.64
C VAL A 143 6.32 0.15 -7.80
N GLN A 144 6.10 1.39 -8.22
CA GLN A 144 7.16 2.40 -8.35
C GLN A 144 7.46 3.12 -7.04
N GLY A 145 6.51 3.10 -6.10
CA GLY A 145 6.67 3.68 -4.78
C GLY A 145 5.81 2.99 -3.72
N ALA A 146 6.14 3.20 -2.46
CA ALA A 146 5.37 2.68 -1.34
C ALA A 146 5.42 3.57 -0.11
N ILE A 147 4.28 3.61 0.62
CA ILE A 147 4.23 4.09 1.99
C ILE A 147 4.54 2.89 2.91
N THR A 148 5.56 3.02 3.77
CA THR A 148 6.06 1.94 4.62
C THR A 148 6.48 2.46 5.99
N THR A 149 6.58 1.56 6.98
CA THR A 149 7.18 1.84 8.29
C THR A 149 8.69 1.65 8.32
N GLN A 150 9.28 1.09 7.26
CA GLN A 150 10.71 0.82 7.18
C GLN A 150 11.49 2.07 6.76
N ALA A 151 12.35 2.59 7.65
CA ALA A 151 13.22 3.74 7.37
C ALA A 151 14.30 3.40 6.34
N GLU A 152 14.86 2.19 6.42
CA GLU A 152 15.91 1.75 5.52
C GLU A 152 15.38 1.53 4.10
N PRO A 153 16.00 2.16 3.09
CA PRO A 153 15.54 2.02 1.72
C PRO A 153 15.77 0.60 1.18
N VAL A 154 14.82 0.09 0.44
CA VAL A 154 15.02 -1.09 -0.42
C VAL A 154 16.14 -0.77 -1.43
N GLN A 155 16.97 -1.78 -1.77
CA GLN A 155 18.06 -1.62 -2.73
C GLN A 155 17.55 -1.01 -4.05
N GLY A 156 18.21 0.08 -4.47
CA GLY A 156 17.82 0.83 -5.67
C GLY A 156 16.68 1.84 -5.45
N CYS A 157 16.25 2.05 -4.19
CA CYS A 157 15.25 3.04 -3.83
C CYS A 157 15.84 4.19 -3.00
N ARG A 158 15.09 5.28 -2.93
CA ARG A 158 15.26 6.35 -1.94
C ARG A 158 14.21 6.16 -0.86
N SER A 159 14.53 6.54 0.38
CA SER A 159 13.57 6.60 1.49
C SER A 159 13.50 8.03 2.02
N THR A 160 12.30 8.53 2.22
CA THR A 160 12.04 9.87 2.75
C THR A 160 11.01 9.76 3.87
N ARG A 161 11.32 10.27 5.05
CA ARG A 161 10.38 10.32 6.16
C ARG A 161 9.23 11.29 5.80
N LEU A 162 7.99 10.84 6.00
CA LEU A 162 6.77 11.62 5.75
C LEU A 162 6.24 12.27 7.04
N GLY A 163 6.30 11.57 8.17
CA GLY A 163 5.77 11.99 9.45
C GLY A 163 5.34 10.80 10.29
N ARG A 164 4.49 11.04 11.28
CA ARG A 164 3.94 10.02 12.17
C ARG A 164 2.43 9.97 12.10
N MET A 165 1.87 8.79 11.98
CA MET A 165 0.44 8.54 12.15
C MET A 165 0.20 8.12 13.60
N ARG A 166 -0.69 8.87 14.28
CA ARG A 166 -1.10 8.57 15.64
C ARG A 166 -2.31 7.66 15.65
N TYR A 167 -2.27 6.63 16.50
CA TYR A 167 -3.36 5.69 16.73
C TYR A 167 -3.85 5.77 18.17
N LEU A 168 -5.16 5.89 18.32
CA LEU A 168 -5.86 5.88 19.61
C LEU A 168 -6.60 4.55 19.79
N ALA A 169 -6.58 4.01 21.01
CA ALA A 169 -7.43 2.89 21.36
C ALA A 169 -8.83 3.41 21.68
N VAL A 170 -9.82 2.99 20.92
CA VAL A 170 -11.19 3.51 21.01
C VAL A 170 -12.24 2.42 21.09
N CYS A 171 -13.36 2.73 21.72
CA CYS A 171 -14.58 1.93 21.73
C CYS A 171 -15.79 2.83 21.94
N SER A 172 -17.01 2.29 21.80
CA SER A 172 -18.23 3.05 22.15
C SER A 172 -18.35 3.27 23.67
N PRO A 173 -19.06 4.31 24.14
CA PRO A 173 -19.32 4.52 25.56
C PRO A 173 -20.00 3.33 26.23
N ALA A 174 -20.97 2.70 25.55
CA ALA A 174 -21.68 1.51 26.07
C ALA A 174 -20.73 0.31 26.25
N PHE A 175 -19.82 0.11 25.31
CA PHE A 175 -18.78 -0.91 25.40
C PHE A 175 -17.84 -0.64 26.57
N PHE A 176 -17.40 0.63 26.71
CA PHE A 176 -16.52 1.03 27.81
C PHE A 176 -17.18 0.78 29.18
N ALA A 177 -18.43 1.22 29.36
CA ALA A 177 -19.17 1.00 30.60
C ALA A 177 -19.36 -0.48 30.94
N ARG A 178 -19.49 -1.34 29.94
CA ARG A 178 -19.66 -2.78 30.12
C ARG A 178 -18.38 -3.50 30.51
N TYR A 179 -17.24 -3.15 29.93
CA TYR A 179 -16.02 -3.94 30.03
C TYR A 179 -14.87 -3.27 30.78
N PHE A 180 -14.91 -1.95 30.90
CA PHE A 180 -13.86 -1.13 31.49
C PHE A 180 -14.33 -0.25 32.66
N ALA A 181 -15.52 -0.48 33.21
CA ALA A 181 -16.06 0.29 34.32
C ALA A 181 -15.10 0.33 35.53
N ASP A 182 -14.46 -0.82 35.82
CA ASP A 182 -13.51 -0.97 36.92
C ASP A 182 -12.05 -0.65 36.51
N GLY A 183 -11.88 -0.04 35.32
CA GLY A 183 -10.57 0.35 34.78
C GLY A 183 -10.00 -0.58 33.74
N VAL A 184 -9.01 -0.02 33.00
CA VAL A 184 -8.29 -0.73 31.93
C VAL A 184 -7.09 -1.44 32.56
N THR A 185 -7.28 -2.72 32.84
CA THR A 185 -6.29 -3.58 33.53
C THR A 185 -5.91 -4.76 32.63
N ARG A 186 -4.92 -5.55 33.06
CA ARG A 186 -4.56 -6.80 32.37
C ARG A 186 -5.76 -7.75 32.27
N ASP A 187 -6.54 -7.86 33.33
CA ASP A 187 -7.66 -8.80 33.40
C ASP A 187 -8.87 -8.33 32.56
N SER A 188 -9.16 -7.01 32.57
CA SER A 188 -10.20 -6.46 31.71
C SER A 188 -9.83 -6.61 30.22
N LEU A 189 -8.61 -6.25 29.81
CA LEU A 189 -8.14 -6.41 28.42
C LEU A 189 -8.16 -7.88 27.96
N ARG A 190 -7.80 -8.83 28.81
CA ARG A 190 -7.80 -10.26 28.48
C ARG A 190 -9.19 -10.80 28.17
N ARG A 191 -10.23 -10.26 28.81
CA ARG A 191 -11.62 -10.75 28.68
C ARG A 191 -12.45 -9.97 27.68
N THR A 192 -11.94 -8.85 27.20
CA THR A 192 -12.69 -7.89 26.39
C THR A 192 -12.44 -8.13 24.91
N PRO A 193 -13.49 -8.26 24.07
CA PRO A 193 -13.31 -8.40 22.63
C PRO A 193 -12.52 -7.24 22.03
N CYS A 194 -11.52 -7.56 21.22
CA CYS A 194 -10.69 -6.62 20.52
C CYS A 194 -10.91 -6.77 19.00
N VAL A 195 -10.95 -5.66 18.29
CA VAL A 195 -10.96 -5.66 16.82
C VAL A 195 -9.53 -5.58 16.34
N ASP A 196 -9.16 -6.44 15.42
CA ASP A 196 -7.83 -6.51 14.82
C ASP A 196 -7.96 -6.57 13.30
N PHE A 197 -6.98 -6.02 12.59
CA PHE A 197 -7.05 -5.93 11.13
C PHE A 197 -6.71 -7.29 10.48
N ASN A 198 -5.61 -7.89 10.89
CA ASN A 198 -5.17 -9.20 10.43
C ASN A 198 -4.13 -9.78 11.42
N PRO A 199 -3.77 -11.08 11.32
CA PRO A 199 -2.82 -11.73 12.23
C PRO A 199 -1.41 -11.11 12.26
N LYS A 200 -1.06 -10.25 11.31
CA LYS A 200 0.24 -9.58 11.22
C LYS A 200 0.25 -8.23 11.94
N ASP A 201 -0.93 -7.62 12.14
CA ASP A 201 -1.06 -6.35 12.85
C ASP A 201 -0.56 -6.49 14.30
N GLN A 202 0.23 -5.55 14.75
CA GLN A 202 0.82 -5.54 16.09
C GLN A 202 0.38 -4.31 16.93
N LEU A 203 -0.50 -3.46 16.39
CA LEU A 203 -0.88 -2.20 17.06
C LEU A 203 -1.57 -2.46 18.39
N GLN A 204 -2.56 -3.35 18.43
CA GLN A 204 -3.30 -3.70 19.63
C GLN A 204 -2.39 -4.35 20.67
N LYS A 205 -1.49 -5.26 20.25
CA LYS A 205 -0.50 -5.90 21.14
C LYS A 205 0.48 -4.87 21.71
N ARG A 206 0.97 -3.94 20.89
CA ARG A 206 1.85 -2.84 21.33
C ARG A 206 1.14 -1.95 22.35
N PHE A 207 -0.14 -1.62 22.11
CA PHE A 207 -0.92 -0.84 23.06
C PHE A 207 -1.14 -1.57 24.38
N MET A 208 -1.59 -2.84 24.37
CA MET A 208 -1.78 -3.64 25.59
C MET A 208 -0.49 -3.76 26.39
N ARG A 209 0.64 -4.01 25.72
CA ARG A 209 1.97 -4.04 26.36
C ARG A 209 2.35 -2.70 27.00
N ARG A 210 2.00 -1.58 26.36
CA ARG A 210 2.26 -0.23 26.88
C ARG A 210 1.46 0.06 28.14
N ILE A 211 0.23 -0.47 28.27
CA ILE A 211 -0.64 -0.29 29.43
C ILE A 211 -0.26 -1.23 30.57
N THR A 212 -0.03 -2.51 30.28
CA THR A 212 0.05 -3.56 31.31
C THR A 212 1.45 -4.13 31.51
N ARG A 213 2.39 -3.82 30.62
CA ARG A 213 3.74 -4.42 30.55
C ARG A 213 3.72 -5.94 30.39
N ALA A 214 2.61 -6.51 29.91
CA ALA A 214 2.41 -7.94 29.73
C ALA A 214 1.94 -8.24 28.30
N GLU A 215 2.16 -9.47 27.88
CA GLU A 215 1.51 -10.00 26.67
C GLU A 215 0.11 -10.51 27.04
N ILE A 216 -0.85 -10.15 26.20
CA ILE A 216 -2.26 -10.46 26.41
C ILE A 216 -2.82 -10.91 25.05
N ASP A 217 -3.54 -12.02 25.07
CA ASP A 217 -4.30 -12.51 23.92
C ASP A 217 -5.80 -12.39 24.25
N PRO A 218 -6.45 -11.30 23.82
CA PRO A 218 -7.89 -11.12 24.00
C PRO A 218 -8.69 -11.93 22.98
N PRO A 219 -10.00 -12.10 23.16
CA PRO A 219 -10.89 -12.51 22.07
C PRO A 219 -10.81 -11.54 20.90
N LEU A 220 -10.66 -12.04 19.66
CA LEU A 220 -10.41 -11.20 18.48
C LEU A 220 -11.54 -11.27 17.45
N HIS A 221 -11.91 -10.11 16.93
CA HIS A 221 -12.64 -9.95 15.68
C HIS A 221 -11.67 -9.55 14.59
N TRP A 222 -11.57 -10.33 13.52
CA TRP A 222 -10.73 -10.02 12.36
C TRP A 222 -11.52 -9.24 11.33
N ILE A 223 -11.19 -7.95 11.14
CA ILE A 223 -11.89 -7.06 10.20
C ILE A 223 -10.86 -6.32 9.34
N PRO A 224 -10.43 -6.91 8.20
CA PRO A 224 -9.40 -6.35 7.33
C PRO A 224 -9.95 -5.26 6.40
N HIS A 225 -10.60 -4.25 6.97
CA HIS A 225 -11.21 -3.13 6.25
C HIS A 225 -11.35 -1.93 7.18
N VAL A 226 -10.66 -0.83 6.87
CA VAL A 226 -10.55 0.35 7.77
C VAL A 226 -11.90 0.91 8.20
N ALA A 227 -12.84 1.15 7.26
CA ALA A 227 -14.15 1.68 7.61
C ALA A 227 -14.99 0.65 8.41
N GLY A 228 -14.87 -0.64 8.11
CA GLY A 228 -15.53 -1.72 8.86
C GLY A 228 -14.97 -1.84 10.27
N PHE A 229 -13.67 -1.70 10.43
CA PHE A 229 -12.96 -1.73 11.72
C PHE A 229 -13.47 -0.60 12.63
N MET A 230 -13.45 0.64 12.14
CA MET A 230 -13.99 1.78 12.88
C MET A 230 -15.48 1.58 13.22
N ARG A 231 -16.29 1.10 12.26
CA ARG A 231 -17.72 0.84 12.50
C ARG A 231 -17.92 -0.20 13.59
N ALA A 232 -17.10 -1.23 13.67
CA ALA A 232 -17.15 -2.23 14.72
C ALA A 232 -16.92 -1.61 16.12
N CYS A 233 -15.98 -0.68 16.25
CA CYS A 233 -15.76 0.06 17.49
C CYS A 233 -16.99 0.92 17.87
N VAL A 234 -17.58 1.64 16.91
CA VAL A 234 -18.77 2.47 17.12
C VAL A 234 -19.99 1.64 17.53
N THR A 235 -20.16 0.46 16.94
CA THR A 235 -21.32 -0.43 17.20
C THR A 235 -21.14 -1.37 18.40
N SER A 236 -20.12 -1.16 19.23
CA SER A 236 -19.85 -1.96 20.43
C SER A 236 -19.48 -3.42 20.16
N LEU A 237 -18.91 -3.75 18.99
CA LEU A 237 -18.41 -5.08 18.71
C LEU A 237 -17.10 -5.36 19.45
N GLY A 238 -16.25 -4.36 19.58
CA GLY A 238 -14.96 -4.43 20.25
C GLY A 238 -14.32 -3.07 20.45
N TRP A 239 -13.15 -3.06 21.07
CA TRP A 239 -12.24 -1.93 21.07
C TRP A 239 -11.11 -2.17 20.05
N GLY A 240 -10.50 -1.13 19.52
CA GLY A 240 -9.39 -1.27 18.57
C GLY A 240 -8.56 0.00 18.43
N MET A 241 -7.40 -0.13 17.78
CA MET A 241 -6.50 0.98 17.46
C MET A 241 -6.92 1.62 16.15
N CYS A 242 -7.37 2.86 16.18
CA CYS A 242 -7.77 3.61 14.99
C CYS A 242 -6.90 4.86 14.81
N PRO A 243 -6.62 5.28 13.56
CA PRO A 243 -5.98 6.56 13.30
C PRO A 243 -6.75 7.72 13.95
N GLU A 244 -6.06 8.60 14.68
CA GLU A 244 -6.66 9.73 15.38
C GLU A 244 -7.54 10.58 14.46
N ARG A 245 -7.06 10.90 13.26
CA ARG A 245 -7.82 11.69 12.27
C ARG A 245 -9.15 11.06 11.88
N MET A 246 -9.21 9.74 11.82
CA MET A 246 -10.44 9.02 11.47
C MET A 246 -11.47 9.09 12.58
N VAL A 247 -11.04 9.03 13.83
CA VAL A 247 -11.94 8.95 14.98
C VAL A 247 -12.23 10.30 15.64
N ALA A 248 -11.51 11.37 15.30
CA ALA A 248 -11.64 12.68 15.92
C ALA A 248 -13.09 13.20 15.94
N GLY A 249 -13.81 13.12 14.81
CA GLY A 249 -15.21 13.52 14.74
C GLY A 249 -16.14 12.64 15.58
N HIS A 250 -15.88 11.34 15.67
CA HIS A 250 -16.66 10.41 16.51
C HIS A 250 -16.42 10.66 18.01
N LEU A 251 -15.17 10.97 18.39
CA LEU A 251 -14.84 11.37 19.77
C LEU A 251 -15.54 12.67 20.16
N GLN A 252 -15.53 13.68 19.28
CA GLN A 252 -16.21 14.96 19.53
C GLN A 252 -17.73 14.81 19.69
N ARG A 253 -18.37 13.89 18.95
CA ARG A 253 -19.80 13.60 19.07
C ARG A 253 -20.16 12.64 20.21
N GLY A 254 -19.15 12.13 20.94
CA GLY A 254 -19.36 11.16 22.01
C GLY A 254 -19.81 9.77 21.53
N GLU A 255 -19.64 9.45 20.24
CA GLU A 255 -19.91 8.14 19.64
C GLU A 255 -18.82 7.11 19.98
N LEU A 256 -17.61 7.62 20.21
CA LEU A 256 -16.46 6.87 20.69
C LEU A 256 -15.85 7.53 21.92
N VAL A 257 -15.16 6.74 22.73
CA VAL A 257 -14.32 7.19 23.83
C VAL A 257 -12.96 6.50 23.73
N GLU A 258 -11.92 7.18 24.23
CA GLU A 258 -10.59 6.55 24.36
C GLU A 258 -10.61 5.49 25.47
N VAL A 259 -10.10 4.30 25.19
CA VAL A 259 -9.93 3.22 26.17
C VAL A 259 -8.96 3.64 27.27
N ALA A 260 -7.90 4.34 26.95
CA ALA A 260 -6.95 4.90 27.91
C ALA A 260 -6.51 6.30 27.46
N PRO A 261 -7.18 7.36 27.95
CA PRO A 261 -6.89 8.74 27.56
C PRO A 261 -5.42 9.11 27.70
N GLY A 262 -4.87 9.77 26.69
CA GLY A 262 -3.47 10.16 26.63
C GLY A 262 -2.47 9.03 26.34
N LYS A 263 -2.93 7.81 26.09
CA LYS A 263 -2.11 6.68 25.66
C LYS A 263 -2.37 6.37 24.20
N HIS A 264 -1.38 6.59 23.36
CA HIS A 264 -1.45 6.39 21.91
C HIS A 264 -0.24 5.57 21.42
N ILE A 265 -0.32 5.11 20.19
CA ILE A 265 0.82 4.52 19.48
C ILE A 265 1.08 5.40 18.26
N ASP A 266 2.30 5.91 18.17
CA ASP A 266 2.78 6.62 16.98
C ASP A 266 3.51 5.64 16.05
N VAL A 267 3.24 5.75 14.76
CA VAL A 267 3.84 4.94 13.69
C VAL A 267 4.50 5.87 12.70
N ASP A 268 5.83 5.79 12.59
CA ASP A 268 6.57 6.57 11.58
C ASP A 268 6.29 6.02 10.18
N LEU A 269 6.02 6.92 9.24
CA LEU A 269 5.76 6.60 7.83
C LEU A 269 6.85 7.17 6.94
N TYR A 270 7.25 6.36 5.96
CA TYR A 270 8.28 6.68 4.98
C TYR A 270 7.74 6.46 3.58
N TRP A 271 8.10 7.37 2.67
CA TRP A 271 7.95 7.20 1.24
C TRP A 271 9.20 6.54 0.69
N GLN A 272 9.06 5.39 0.08
CA GLN A 272 10.13 4.77 -0.68
C GLN A 272 9.76 4.76 -2.17
N SER A 273 10.68 5.18 -3.02
CA SER A 273 10.52 5.20 -4.48
C SER A 273 11.80 4.82 -5.19
N TRP A 274 11.70 4.38 -6.42
CA TRP A 274 12.87 4.04 -7.23
C TRP A 274 13.80 5.23 -7.42
N ARG A 275 15.11 4.97 -7.40
CA ARG A 275 16.16 5.96 -7.75
C ARG A 275 16.27 6.09 -9.27
N LEU A 276 15.20 6.46 -9.93
CA LEU A 276 15.21 6.83 -11.34
C LEU A 276 15.13 8.35 -11.44
N SER A 277 15.91 8.94 -12.32
CA SER A 277 15.81 10.37 -12.62
C SER A 277 14.65 10.60 -13.59
N ILE A 278 13.45 10.44 -13.09
CA ILE A 278 12.19 10.68 -13.81
C ILE A 278 11.58 11.93 -13.18
N GLY A 279 11.51 13.02 -13.95
CA GLY A 279 11.14 14.34 -13.43
C GLY A 279 9.82 14.36 -12.69
N TRP A 280 8.76 13.74 -13.24
CA TRP A 280 7.47 13.71 -12.59
C TRP A 280 7.43 12.85 -11.31
N LEU A 281 8.25 11.77 -11.19
CA LEU A 281 8.32 10.96 -9.97
C LEU A 281 9.08 11.71 -8.86
N ASP A 282 10.09 12.48 -9.21
CA ASP A 282 10.81 13.37 -8.28
C ASP A 282 9.87 14.50 -7.82
N ASP A 283 9.09 15.12 -8.74
CA ASP A 283 8.05 16.12 -8.42
C ASP A 283 6.98 15.55 -7.50
N PHE A 284 6.46 14.36 -7.81
CA PHE A 284 5.48 13.66 -6.97
C PHE A 284 6.05 13.39 -5.58
N SER A 285 7.28 12.90 -5.49
CA SER A 285 7.93 12.60 -4.20
C SER A 285 8.13 13.87 -3.36
N ALA A 286 8.52 14.98 -3.98
CA ALA A 286 8.66 16.27 -3.32
C ALA A 286 7.32 16.83 -2.83
N MET A 287 6.29 16.77 -3.68
CA MET A 287 4.93 17.16 -3.34
C MET A 287 4.39 16.31 -2.19
N LEU A 288 4.49 14.97 -2.30
CA LEU A 288 4.00 14.05 -1.28
C LEU A 288 4.64 14.33 0.09
N ARG A 289 5.95 14.55 0.13
CA ARG A 289 6.66 14.91 1.37
C ARG A 289 6.13 16.22 1.97
N LYS A 290 5.90 17.24 1.14
CA LYS A 290 5.38 18.53 1.59
C LYS A 290 3.97 18.39 2.13
N ARG A 291 3.10 17.75 1.36
CA ARG A 291 1.68 17.58 1.71
C ARG A 291 1.46 16.64 2.91
N ALA A 292 2.25 15.58 3.03
CA ALA A 292 2.19 14.68 4.18
C ALA A 292 2.36 15.42 5.51
N GLY A 293 3.23 16.44 5.57
CA GLY A 293 3.41 17.28 6.76
C GLY A 293 2.21 18.13 7.16
N GLU A 294 1.16 18.23 6.32
CA GLU A 294 -0.12 18.89 6.68
C GLU A 294 -1.06 17.92 7.40
N PHE A 295 -0.78 16.64 7.36
CA PHE A 295 -1.65 15.57 7.85
C PHE A 295 -1.01 14.69 8.94
N LEU A 296 0.30 14.56 8.93
CA LEU A 296 1.10 13.73 9.84
C LEU A 296 1.91 14.62 10.79
N ASP A 297 2.21 14.09 12.02
CA ASP A 297 3.03 14.76 13.02
C ASP A 297 4.55 14.67 12.71
#